data_ed6b8ecbfd905ec89f45775343f74c1b
#
_entry.id   ed6b8ecbfd905ec89f45775343f74c1b
#
_cell.length_a   1.000
_cell.length_b   1.000
_cell.length_c   1.000
_cell.angle_alpha   90.00
_cell.angle_beta   90.00
_cell.angle_gamma   90.00
#
_symmetry.space_group_name_H-M   'P 1'
#
loop_
_entity.id
_entity.type
_entity.pdbx_description
1 polymer ?
#
loop_
_entity_poly.entity_id
_entity_poly.type
_entity_poly.pdbx_seq_one_letter_code
_entity_poly.pdbx_strand_id
1 'polypeptide(L)'
;GKSWDSEDNFRLVEGKEVGLIYGYVYEGLYGFNEFHRNGFSYAANDEAYLAENPGVQEKPTVTGLFGTAPGRIKLKDINGDGKIDINDRTVVGNTNPKVQGGFGLSGKWKNFDFTANFTYMLDFDVINATAYQLSSAKGASQTNPRNVLKKFDYNNRWVYHGNIYIENADGTKSI
;
A
#
# COMPACT_ATOMS: atom_id res chain seq x y z
N GLY A 1 -26.90 4.43 -3.42
CA GLY A 1 -27.05 3.28 -2.51
C GLY A 1 -26.50 3.60 -1.12
N LYS A 2 -27.00 2.92 -0.11
CA LYS A 2 -26.46 3.04 1.25
C LYS A 2 -25.19 2.21 1.37
N SER A 3 -24.16 2.73 2.04
CA SER A 3 -22.95 2.01 2.39
C SER A 3 -22.71 2.07 3.89
N TRP A 4 -22.21 0.98 4.47
CA TRP A 4 -21.67 0.94 5.83
C TRP A 4 -20.17 0.78 5.70
N ASP A 5 -19.45 1.76 6.21
CA ASP A 5 -17.99 1.73 6.28
C ASP A 5 -17.60 1.32 7.71
N SER A 6 -16.85 0.25 7.82
CA SER A 6 -16.02 0.05 9.00
C SER A 6 -14.66 0.71 8.71
N GLU A 7 -13.96 1.17 9.73
CA GLU A 7 -12.59 1.70 9.59
C GLU A 7 -11.62 0.66 9.00
N ASP A 8 -12.08 -0.59 8.90
CA ASP A 8 -11.37 -1.72 8.31
C ASP A 8 -11.56 -1.77 6.78
N ASN A 9 -10.81 -2.65 6.14
CA ASN A 9 -10.82 -2.83 4.67
C ASN A 9 -12.11 -3.47 4.13
N PHE A 10 -13.14 -3.63 4.97
CA PHE A 10 -14.43 -4.21 4.58
C PHE A 10 -15.49 -3.12 4.53
N ARG A 11 -16.15 -3.02 3.42
CA ARG A 11 -17.24 -2.09 3.18
C ARG A 11 -18.44 -2.83 2.63
N LEU A 12 -19.60 -2.61 3.22
CA LEU A 12 -20.85 -3.12 2.69
C LEU A 12 -21.50 -2.03 1.81
N VAL A 13 -21.73 -2.35 0.56
CA VAL A 13 -22.37 -1.46 -0.42
C VAL A 13 -23.62 -2.16 -0.94
N GLU A 14 -24.74 -1.45 -0.93
CA GLU A 14 -26.00 -1.95 -1.45
C GLU A 14 -25.85 -2.37 -2.92
N GLY A 15 -26.30 -3.60 -3.24
CA GLY A 15 -26.18 -4.17 -4.58
C GLY A 15 -24.81 -4.76 -4.93
N LYS A 16 -23.89 -4.81 -3.97
CA LYS A 16 -22.58 -5.48 -4.13
C LYS A 16 -22.50 -6.73 -3.27
N GLU A 17 -21.61 -7.62 -3.64
CA GLU A 17 -21.33 -8.83 -2.87
C GLU A 17 -20.78 -8.50 -1.47
N VAL A 18 -21.14 -9.31 -0.49
CA VAL A 18 -20.51 -9.28 0.84
C VAL A 18 -19.15 -9.96 0.75
N GLY A 19 -18.13 -9.42 1.43
CA GLY A 19 -16.78 -10.01 1.44
C GLY A 19 -15.82 -9.38 0.44
N LEU A 20 -16.21 -8.28 -0.20
CA LEU A 20 -15.29 -7.47 -1.01
C LEU A 20 -14.29 -6.73 -0.09
N ILE A 21 -13.03 -6.75 -0.50
CA ILE A 21 -11.95 -6.04 0.18
C ILE A 21 -11.77 -4.71 -0.55
N TYR A 22 -11.92 -3.61 0.20
CA TYR A 22 -11.71 -2.26 -0.32
C TYR A 22 -10.36 -1.72 0.12
N GLY A 23 -9.66 -1.08 -0.77
CA GLY A 23 -8.36 -0.48 -0.50
C GLY A 23 -8.01 0.59 -1.51
N TYR A 24 -6.87 1.23 -1.29
CA TYR A 24 -6.30 2.21 -2.20
C TYR A 24 -5.41 1.52 -3.22
N VAL A 25 -5.37 2.06 -4.43
CA VAL A 25 -4.48 1.58 -5.50
C VAL A 25 -3.13 2.27 -5.36
N TYR A 26 -2.07 1.48 -5.27
CA TYR A 26 -0.70 1.97 -5.21
C TYR A 26 -0.21 2.33 -6.62
N GLU A 27 0.31 3.55 -6.80
CA GLU A 27 0.91 4.00 -8.06
C GLU A 27 2.43 4.05 -8.03
N GLY A 28 3.03 4.13 -6.84
CA GLY A 28 4.47 4.27 -6.71
C GLY A 28 4.86 5.09 -5.49
N LEU A 29 6.01 5.71 -5.58
CA LEU A 29 6.52 6.65 -4.58
C LEU A 29 6.64 8.04 -5.22
N TYR A 30 6.40 9.07 -4.43
CA TYR A 30 6.67 10.43 -4.84
C TYR A 30 8.16 10.63 -5.11
N GLY A 31 8.49 11.13 -6.31
CA GLY A 31 9.84 11.50 -6.70
C GLY A 31 10.25 12.88 -6.17
N PHE A 32 11.54 13.20 -6.25
CA PHE A 32 12.02 14.54 -5.90
C PHE A 32 11.64 15.61 -6.92
N ASN A 33 11.39 15.21 -8.17
CA ASN A 33 10.97 16.07 -9.26
C ASN A 33 9.59 16.72 -9.06
N GLU A 34 8.77 16.13 -8.19
CA GLU A 34 7.45 16.66 -7.83
C GLU A 34 7.51 17.71 -6.70
N PHE A 35 8.72 18.01 -6.19
CA PHE A 35 8.92 18.88 -5.04
C PHE A 35 10.08 19.85 -5.28
N HIS A 36 9.98 21.03 -4.69
CA HIS A 36 11.07 21.99 -4.60
C HIS A 36 11.54 22.16 -3.15
N ARG A 37 12.75 22.61 -3.01
CA ARG A 37 13.33 22.86 -1.68
C ARG A 37 12.81 24.19 -1.15
N ASN A 38 12.26 24.16 0.05
CA ASN A 38 11.84 25.34 0.80
C ASN A 38 12.54 25.35 2.17
N GLY A 39 13.71 26.00 2.23
CA GLY A 39 14.58 25.95 3.40
C GLY A 39 15.06 24.53 3.70
N PHE A 40 14.75 24.03 4.90
CA PHE A 40 15.10 22.67 5.33
C PHE A 40 14.04 21.62 4.99
N SER A 41 12.94 22.02 4.36
CA SER A 41 11.84 21.13 3.99
C SER A 41 11.67 21.05 2.49
N TYR A 42 10.81 20.12 2.06
CA TYR A 42 10.35 20.02 0.68
C TYR A 42 8.90 20.48 0.62
N ALA A 43 8.61 21.37 -0.32
CA ALA A 43 7.26 21.78 -0.65
C ALA A 43 6.86 21.15 -1.98
N ALA A 44 5.59 20.78 -2.11
CA ALA A 44 5.05 20.28 -3.37
C ALA A 44 5.10 21.37 -4.44
N ASN A 45 5.44 21.00 -5.66
CA ASN A 45 5.38 21.92 -6.79
C ASN A 45 3.90 22.27 -7.05
N ASP A 46 3.59 23.53 -6.92
CA ASP A 46 2.28 24.09 -7.22
C ASP A 46 2.28 24.84 -8.56
N GLU A 47 1.13 25.32 -8.98
CA GLU A 47 1.01 26.03 -10.26
C GLU A 47 1.81 27.34 -10.30
N ALA A 48 1.95 28.01 -9.16
CA ALA A 48 2.74 29.24 -9.08
C ALA A 48 4.23 28.94 -9.27
N TYR A 49 4.74 27.93 -8.57
CA TYR A 49 6.12 27.48 -8.71
C TYR A 49 6.45 27.01 -10.14
N LEU A 50 5.54 26.26 -10.76
CA LEU A 50 5.72 25.77 -12.14
C LEU A 50 5.72 26.91 -13.16
N ALA A 51 4.92 27.94 -12.94
CA ALA A 51 4.90 29.13 -13.81
C ALA A 51 6.22 29.90 -13.76
N GLU A 52 6.85 29.96 -12.59
CA GLU A 52 8.16 30.62 -12.40
C GLU A 52 9.34 29.74 -12.85
N ASN A 53 9.14 28.42 -12.92
CA ASN A 53 10.18 27.44 -13.23
C ASN A 53 9.76 26.54 -14.41
N PRO A 54 9.75 27.03 -15.65
CA PRO A 54 9.21 26.32 -16.80
C PRO A 54 9.96 25.02 -17.17
N GLY A 55 11.12 24.76 -16.57
CA GLY A 55 11.86 23.51 -16.72
C GLY A 55 11.38 22.38 -15.80
N VAL A 56 10.51 22.67 -14.84
CA VAL A 56 9.93 21.70 -13.91
C VAL A 56 8.52 21.36 -14.41
N GLN A 57 8.25 20.11 -14.72
CA GLN A 57 6.99 19.70 -15.35
C GLN A 57 6.07 18.89 -14.45
N GLU A 58 6.52 18.51 -13.27
CA GLU A 58 5.75 17.61 -12.41
C GLU A 58 5.30 18.32 -11.15
N LYS A 59 4.01 18.19 -10.85
CA LYS A 59 3.46 18.50 -9.55
C LYS A 59 2.86 17.23 -8.97
N PRO A 60 2.91 17.02 -7.64
CA PRO A 60 2.24 15.90 -7.03
C PRO A 60 0.73 16.06 -7.26
N THR A 61 0.15 15.05 -7.87
CA THR A 61 -1.25 15.07 -8.31
C THR A 61 -2.22 15.10 -7.14
N VAL A 62 -1.74 14.75 -5.93
CA VAL A 62 -2.65 14.44 -4.83
C VAL A 62 -2.07 14.84 -3.47
N THR A 63 -2.86 15.57 -2.72
CA THR A 63 -2.62 15.84 -1.29
C THR A 63 -3.54 14.94 -0.44
N GLY A 64 -3.03 14.20 0.52
CA GLY A 64 -3.95 13.37 1.32
C GLY A 64 -3.35 12.55 2.44
N LEU A 65 -4.06 11.53 2.81
CA LEU A 65 -4.01 10.66 3.99
C LEU A 65 -2.63 10.38 4.62
N PHE A 66 -1.57 10.29 3.83
CA PHE A 66 -0.23 9.96 4.34
C PHE A 66 0.77 11.11 4.24
N GLY A 67 0.29 12.31 3.92
CA GLY A 67 1.14 13.46 3.63
C GLY A 67 1.90 13.31 2.31
N THR A 68 2.20 14.44 1.69
CA THR A 68 2.87 14.50 0.41
C THR A 68 4.32 14.91 0.64
N ALA A 69 5.27 14.02 0.40
CA ALA A 69 6.69 14.28 0.52
C ALA A 69 7.49 13.28 -0.31
N PRO A 70 8.72 13.61 -0.74
CA PRO A 70 9.57 12.68 -1.48
C PRO A 70 9.73 11.34 -0.75
N GLY A 71 9.59 10.24 -1.48
CA GLY A 71 9.68 8.88 -0.94
C GLY A 71 8.45 8.38 -0.17
N ARG A 72 7.40 9.18 -0.05
CA ARG A 72 6.12 8.73 0.46
C ARG A 72 5.35 7.93 -0.59
N ILE A 73 4.43 7.10 -0.12
CA ILE A 73 3.55 6.30 -0.98
C ILE A 73 2.64 7.22 -1.78
N LYS A 74 2.63 7.03 -3.10
CA LYS A 74 1.71 7.66 -4.04
C LYS A 74 0.54 6.72 -4.28
N LEU A 75 -0.65 7.20 -4.00
CA LEU A 75 -1.90 6.49 -4.20
C LEU A 75 -2.66 7.09 -5.38
N LYS A 76 -3.43 6.26 -6.04
CA LYS A 76 -4.24 6.68 -7.18
C LYS A 76 -5.48 7.41 -6.71
N ASP A 77 -5.68 8.60 -7.24
CA ASP A 77 -6.92 9.34 -7.18
C ASP A 77 -7.91 8.71 -8.17
N ILE A 78 -8.92 8.03 -7.64
CA ILE A 78 -9.90 7.28 -8.45
C ILE A 78 -11.02 8.20 -8.94
N ASN A 79 -11.41 9.16 -8.11
CA ASN A 79 -12.52 10.07 -8.44
C ASN A 79 -12.05 11.35 -9.17
N GLY A 80 -10.74 11.64 -9.17
CA GLY A 80 -10.14 12.76 -9.88
C GLY A 80 -10.35 14.13 -9.19
N ASP A 81 -10.60 14.14 -7.88
CA ASP A 81 -10.85 15.38 -7.13
C ASP A 81 -9.55 16.05 -6.60
N GLY A 82 -8.39 15.44 -6.83
CA GLY A 82 -7.09 15.95 -6.40
C GLY A 82 -6.77 15.70 -4.93
N LYS A 83 -7.53 14.86 -4.25
CA LYS A 83 -7.32 14.46 -2.85
C LYS A 83 -7.42 12.95 -2.72
N ILE A 84 -6.67 12.37 -1.81
CA ILE A 84 -6.86 10.95 -1.44
C ILE A 84 -7.68 10.89 -0.16
N ASP A 85 -8.86 10.35 -0.29
CA ASP A 85 -9.76 10.14 0.83
C ASP A 85 -10.47 8.78 0.75
N ILE A 86 -11.49 8.58 1.54
CA ILE A 86 -12.25 7.34 1.59
C ILE A 86 -12.97 7.01 0.26
N ASN A 87 -13.21 8.02 -0.57
CA ASN A 87 -13.91 7.86 -1.86
C ASN A 87 -12.99 7.26 -2.94
N ASP A 88 -11.66 7.28 -2.73
CA ASP A 88 -10.67 6.66 -3.62
C ASP A 88 -10.44 5.19 -3.33
N ARG A 89 -11.16 4.63 -2.38
CA ARG A 89 -11.14 3.19 -2.15
C ARG A 89 -11.90 2.46 -3.24
N THR A 90 -11.26 1.46 -3.81
CA THR A 90 -11.86 0.56 -4.79
C THR A 90 -11.74 -0.89 -4.33
N VAL A 91 -12.45 -1.79 -5.00
CA VAL A 91 -12.35 -3.23 -4.73
C VAL A 91 -10.96 -3.71 -5.17
N VAL A 92 -10.16 -4.15 -4.21
CA VAL A 92 -8.80 -4.67 -4.44
C VAL A 92 -8.72 -6.18 -4.24
N GLY A 93 -9.78 -6.80 -3.72
CA GLY A 93 -9.86 -8.24 -3.55
C GLY A 93 -11.28 -8.71 -3.22
N ASN A 94 -11.48 -10.01 -3.28
CA ASN A 94 -12.73 -10.67 -2.96
C ASN A 94 -12.45 -11.92 -2.11
N THR A 95 -13.05 -12.00 -0.93
CA THR A 95 -12.89 -13.16 -0.04
C THR A 95 -13.78 -14.35 -0.44
N ASN A 96 -14.72 -14.15 -1.35
CA ASN A 96 -15.59 -15.23 -1.81
C ASN A 96 -14.87 -16.03 -2.89
N PRO A 97 -14.77 -17.36 -2.73
CA PRO A 97 -14.19 -18.21 -3.78
C PRO A 97 -15.12 -18.23 -5.00
N LYS A 98 -14.55 -18.05 -6.19
CA LYS A 98 -15.32 -18.17 -7.44
C LYS A 98 -15.68 -19.61 -7.76
N VAL A 99 -14.84 -20.55 -7.33
CA VAL A 99 -15.06 -21.98 -7.53
C VAL A 99 -14.83 -22.70 -6.21
N GLN A 100 -15.81 -23.47 -5.79
CA GLN A 100 -15.68 -24.39 -4.66
C GLN A 100 -16.30 -25.73 -4.96
N GLY A 101 -15.72 -26.77 -4.43
CA GLY A 101 -16.23 -28.11 -4.65
C GLY A 101 -15.51 -29.15 -3.80
N GLY A 102 -15.89 -30.39 -4.03
CA GLY A 102 -15.25 -31.52 -3.38
C GLY A 102 -15.41 -32.78 -4.20
N PHE A 103 -14.51 -33.71 -4.02
CA PHE A 103 -14.62 -35.07 -4.53
C PHE A 103 -14.14 -36.08 -3.49
N GLY A 104 -14.73 -37.24 -3.50
CA GLY A 104 -14.37 -38.33 -2.61
C GLY A 104 -13.97 -39.56 -3.42
N LEU A 105 -12.95 -40.24 -2.91
CA LEU A 105 -12.51 -41.54 -3.38
C LEU A 105 -12.68 -42.55 -2.25
N SER A 106 -13.30 -43.67 -2.51
CA SER A 106 -13.38 -44.79 -1.58
C SER A 106 -13.03 -46.09 -2.27
N GLY A 107 -12.34 -46.95 -1.58
CA GLY A 107 -11.98 -48.27 -2.11
C GLY A 107 -11.82 -49.32 -1.01
N LYS A 108 -12.05 -50.55 -1.38
CA LYS A 108 -11.87 -51.71 -0.53
C LYS A 108 -10.96 -52.71 -1.22
N TRP A 109 -9.93 -53.13 -0.50
CA TRP A 109 -9.00 -54.13 -1.00
C TRP A 109 -8.64 -55.11 0.11
N LYS A 110 -9.07 -56.36 -0.05
CA LYS A 110 -8.96 -57.39 0.98
C LYS A 110 -9.59 -56.96 2.29
N ASN A 111 -8.77 -56.77 3.34
CA ASN A 111 -9.17 -56.33 4.68
C ASN A 111 -8.95 -54.84 4.93
N PHE A 112 -8.59 -54.07 3.90
CA PHE A 112 -8.36 -52.66 3.99
C PHE A 112 -9.47 -51.88 3.30
N ASP A 113 -10.06 -50.96 4.04
CA ASP A 113 -10.98 -49.96 3.50
C ASP A 113 -10.28 -48.59 3.54
N PHE A 114 -10.30 -47.84 2.47
CA PHE A 114 -9.82 -46.49 2.48
C PHE A 114 -10.89 -45.52 1.95
N THR A 115 -10.90 -44.31 2.52
CA THR A 115 -11.72 -43.21 2.06
C THR A 115 -10.90 -41.93 2.12
N ALA A 116 -10.87 -41.20 1.04
CA ALA A 116 -10.24 -39.89 0.96
C ALA A 116 -11.24 -38.87 0.42
N ASN A 117 -11.46 -37.80 1.18
CA ASN A 117 -12.34 -36.71 0.80
C ASN A 117 -11.50 -35.45 0.61
N PHE A 118 -11.67 -34.81 -0.53
CA PHE A 118 -10.98 -33.59 -0.90
C PHE A 118 -11.99 -32.47 -1.05
N THR A 119 -11.70 -31.31 -0.46
CA THR A 119 -12.43 -30.08 -0.68
C THR A 119 -11.48 -29.05 -1.25
N TYR A 120 -11.96 -28.22 -2.16
CA TYR A 120 -11.18 -27.17 -2.77
C TYR A 120 -11.97 -25.87 -2.87
N MET A 121 -11.26 -24.77 -2.72
CA MET A 121 -11.73 -23.41 -2.96
C MET A 121 -10.68 -22.69 -3.78
N LEU A 122 -11.09 -22.03 -4.86
CA LEU A 122 -10.19 -21.39 -5.81
C LEU A 122 -10.61 -19.96 -6.07
N ASP A 123 -9.62 -19.12 -6.37
CA ASP A 123 -9.79 -17.74 -6.79
C ASP A 123 -10.53 -16.89 -5.74
N PHE A 124 -9.91 -16.79 -4.57
CA PHE A 124 -10.32 -15.89 -3.50
C PHE A 124 -9.10 -15.24 -2.85
N ASP A 125 -9.30 -14.07 -2.26
CA ASP A 125 -8.26 -13.29 -1.64
C ASP A 125 -8.34 -13.37 -0.11
N VAL A 126 -7.17 -13.38 0.54
CA VAL A 126 -7.06 -13.39 2.00
C VAL A 126 -6.09 -12.28 2.45
N ILE A 127 -6.52 -11.47 3.39
CA ILE A 127 -5.65 -10.46 4.00
C ILE A 127 -4.69 -11.17 4.97
N ASN A 128 -3.41 -11.22 4.62
CA ASN A 128 -2.37 -11.78 5.48
C ASN A 128 -1.82 -10.73 6.45
N ALA A 129 -2.55 -10.46 7.53
CA ALA A 129 -2.17 -9.49 8.55
C ALA A 129 -0.83 -9.84 9.25
N THR A 130 -0.52 -11.14 9.40
CA THR A 130 0.75 -11.59 9.97
C THR A 130 1.92 -11.24 9.07
N ALA A 131 1.81 -11.45 7.76
CA ALA A 131 2.84 -11.05 6.81
C ALA A 131 3.04 -9.52 6.81
N TYR A 132 1.96 -8.76 6.90
CA TYR A 132 2.01 -7.30 7.01
C TYR A 132 2.77 -6.86 8.27
N GLN A 133 2.45 -7.41 9.44
CA GLN A 133 3.12 -7.08 10.69
C GLN A 133 4.61 -7.44 10.67
N LEU A 134 4.97 -8.60 10.11
CA LEU A 134 6.36 -9.05 10.04
C LEU A 134 7.18 -8.35 8.94
N SER A 135 6.54 -7.73 7.97
CA SER A 135 7.22 -6.93 6.94
C SER A 135 7.43 -5.47 7.34
N SER A 136 6.85 -5.03 8.46
CA SER A 136 6.99 -3.65 8.93
C SER A 136 8.12 -3.52 9.95
N ALA A 137 9.12 -2.69 9.63
CA ALA A 137 10.19 -2.32 10.57
C ALA A 137 9.67 -1.59 11.81
N LYS A 138 8.49 -0.96 11.73
CA LYS A 138 7.83 -0.28 12.84
C LYS A 138 7.37 -1.26 13.95
N GLY A 139 7.20 -2.55 13.60
CA GLY A 139 6.91 -3.61 14.57
C GLY A 139 8.13 -4.09 15.35
N ALA A 140 9.36 -3.76 14.92
CA ALA A 140 10.60 -4.03 15.62
C ALA A 140 10.96 -2.86 16.54
N SER A 141 10.21 -2.67 17.61
CA SER A 141 10.54 -1.71 18.67
C SER A 141 11.73 -2.23 19.49
N GLN A 142 12.50 -1.33 20.09
CA GLN A 142 13.58 -1.69 21.03
C GLN A 142 13.07 -2.54 22.21
N THR A 143 11.80 -2.39 22.57
CA THR A 143 11.12 -3.17 23.61
C THR A 143 10.61 -4.52 23.14
N ASN A 144 10.49 -4.73 21.83
CA ASN A 144 9.98 -5.98 21.25
C ASN A 144 10.71 -6.30 19.95
N PRO A 145 12.00 -6.68 20.03
CA PRO A 145 12.76 -7.03 18.83
C PRO A 145 12.15 -8.27 18.17
N ARG A 146 11.83 -8.17 16.89
CA ARG A 146 11.36 -9.31 16.09
C ARG A 146 12.17 -9.40 14.81
N ASN A 147 12.30 -10.62 14.33
CA ASN A 147 12.80 -10.85 12.99
C ASN A 147 11.75 -10.36 11.97
N VAL A 148 12.21 -9.64 10.98
CA VAL A 148 11.39 -9.27 9.80
C VAL A 148 11.48 -10.38 8.75
N LEU A 149 10.49 -10.46 7.88
CA LEU A 149 10.52 -11.41 6.78
C LEU A 149 11.73 -11.15 5.88
N LYS A 150 12.34 -12.22 5.35
CA LYS A 150 13.42 -12.15 4.36
C LYS A 150 13.07 -11.29 3.13
N LYS A 151 11.77 -11.14 2.87
CA LYS A 151 11.19 -10.26 1.85
C LYS A 151 11.48 -8.77 2.10
N PHE A 152 11.76 -8.38 3.35
CA PHE A 152 12.18 -7.03 3.70
C PHE A 152 13.66 -6.86 3.32
N ASP A 153 13.89 -6.38 2.12
CA ASP A 153 15.24 -6.13 1.62
C ASP A 153 15.66 -4.70 1.92
N TYR A 154 16.69 -4.56 2.73
CA TYR A 154 17.29 -3.26 3.05
C TYR A 154 17.81 -2.53 1.81
N ASN A 155 18.29 -3.27 0.81
CA ASN A 155 18.86 -2.71 -0.41
C ASN A 155 17.79 -2.29 -1.44
N ASN A 156 16.57 -2.82 -1.31
CA ASN A 156 15.46 -2.53 -2.21
C ASN A 156 14.38 -1.63 -1.54
N ARG A 157 14.83 -0.68 -0.76
CA ARG A 157 13.98 0.36 -0.18
C ARG A 157 14.32 1.72 -0.76
N TRP A 158 13.35 2.60 -0.77
CA TRP A 158 13.62 3.99 -1.08
C TRP A 158 14.58 4.58 -0.02
N VAL A 159 15.68 5.13 -0.47
CA VAL A 159 16.69 5.78 0.38
C VAL A 159 17.01 7.14 -0.23
N TYR A 160 17.03 8.16 0.60
CA TYR A 160 17.56 9.45 0.19
C TYR A 160 19.09 9.37 0.09
N HIS A 161 19.60 9.46 -1.13
CA HIS A 161 21.04 9.49 -1.41
C HIS A 161 21.58 10.93 -1.52
N GLY A 162 20.85 11.93 -1.05
CA GLY A 162 21.35 13.30 -0.99
C GLY A 162 22.23 13.48 0.23
N ASN A 163 23.36 14.11 0.06
CA ASN A 163 24.15 14.60 1.19
C ASN A 163 23.31 15.67 1.92
N ILE A 164 22.96 15.42 3.16
CA ILE A 164 22.37 16.44 4.02
C ILE A 164 23.54 17.37 4.41
N TYR A 165 23.66 18.48 3.71
CA TYR A 165 24.59 19.53 4.11
C TYR A 165 23.87 20.51 5.02
N ILE A 166 24.47 20.82 6.15
CA ILE A 166 24.15 22.02 6.90
C ILE A 166 25.01 23.11 6.29
N GLU A 167 24.42 24.07 5.62
CA GLU A 167 25.12 25.25 5.13
C GLU A 167 25.31 26.22 6.32
N ASN A 168 26.52 26.39 6.76
CA ASN A 168 26.89 27.29 7.84
C ASN A 168 26.77 28.75 7.37
N ALA A 169 26.73 29.68 8.34
CA ALA A 169 26.64 31.12 8.02
C ALA A 169 27.83 31.68 7.23
N ASP A 170 28.91 30.93 7.13
CA ASP A 170 30.13 31.26 6.36
C ASP A 170 30.15 30.63 4.95
N GLY A 171 29.05 29.97 4.56
CA GLY A 171 28.92 29.26 3.27
C GLY A 171 29.61 27.90 3.19
N THR A 172 30.20 27.41 4.29
CA THR A 172 30.78 26.08 4.37
C THR A 172 29.67 25.04 4.54
N LYS A 173 29.88 23.83 3.99
CA LYS A 173 28.94 22.73 4.10
C LYS A 173 29.50 21.71 5.10
N SER A 174 28.76 21.44 6.18
CA SER A 174 29.04 20.35 7.11
C SER A 174 28.01 19.23 6.94
N ILE A 175 28.44 17.97 7.18
CA ILE A 175 27.58 16.77 7.18
C ILE A 175 27.01 16.59 8.58
#